data_dc634282e444ab248daf750387dab120
#
_entry.id   dc634282e444ab248daf750387dab120
#
_cell.length_a   1.000
_cell.length_b   1.000
_cell.length_c   1.000
_cell.angle_alpha   90.00
_cell.angle_beta   90.00
_cell.angle_gamma   90.00
#
_symmetry.space_group_name_H-M   'P 1'
#
loop_
_entity.id
_entity.type
_entity.pdbx_description
1 polymer ?
#
loop_
_entity_poly.entity_id
_entity_poly.type
_entity_poly.pdbx_seq_one_letter_code
_entity_poly.pdbx_strand_id
1 'polypeptide(L)'
;MNGSQDTAPLDPDIFPLLLFHYNNYMPMEESSDVDEPDHDNEQDADDASYKSDGDDEPEEAEKSHRVESAEEANDSLFLYSINTMQEPQCRGLDDLESHFYWVTPQGWLLMRHHDSRETFLGNPSTRERISLPSGQGDFLEENTTRCLLSHAPTDPNCVVLVINCRDTVLWYCSPAAGAQWFEHRYESWRLDESHSVVVGDMRRLTTFGGVFYADLFHTVVKLQFSPHPTFTVTPVGVRSLPLHSCTDFQLLESCGELFRVSFGQQCFVDELLHVGVERLDVAHMAWVKVHTLGDRVFLVNSRYFGASLSAQVAGLKPNCIYFLRRGDKGLYIYNMERGTTTLHNPGRHLQDDVAAEILLIPAA
;
A
#
# COMPACT_ATOMS: atom_id res chain seq x y z
N MET A 1 32.04 4.47 25.07
CA MET A 1 31.74 3.03 25.03
C MET A 1 30.23 2.91 25.12
N ASN A 2 29.56 3.07 24.00
CA ASN A 2 28.09 2.87 23.92
C ASN A 2 27.89 1.39 23.61
N GLY A 3 27.43 0.65 24.61
CA GLY A 3 27.03 -0.74 24.42
C GLY A 3 25.84 -0.76 23.45
N SER A 4 26.06 -1.29 22.25
CA SER A 4 25.00 -1.76 21.39
C SER A 4 24.18 -2.77 22.20
N GLN A 5 22.99 -2.39 22.61
CA GLN A 5 22.03 -3.36 23.14
C GLN A 5 21.62 -4.21 21.96
N ASP A 6 22.20 -5.42 21.87
CA ASP A 6 21.70 -6.49 20.99
C ASP A 6 20.27 -6.83 21.42
N THR A 7 19.31 -6.13 20.83
CA THR A 7 17.91 -6.47 21.03
C THR A 7 17.66 -7.81 20.32
N ALA A 8 17.00 -8.75 20.98
CA ALA A 8 16.73 -10.09 20.41
C ALA A 8 15.85 -9.97 19.12
N PRO A 9 16.00 -10.90 18.16
CA PRO A 9 15.11 -10.96 17.00
C PRO A 9 13.66 -11.13 17.43
N LEU A 10 12.72 -10.69 16.58
CA LEU A 10 11.29 -10.85 16.84
C LEU A 10 10.92 -12.34 16.79
N ASP A 11 10.09 -12.76 17.74
CA ASP A 11 9.56 -14.11 17.76
C ASP A 11 8.70 -14.36 16.50
N PRO A 12 9.02 -15.36 15.67
CA PRO A 12 8.22 -15.70 14.50
C PRO A 12 6.74 -16.00 14.82
N ASP A 13 6.45 -16.49 16.00
CA ASP A 13 5.10 -16.92 16.40
C ASP A 13 4.13 -15.75 16.59
N ILE A 14 4.62 -14.49 16.66
CA ILE A 14 3.74 -13.32 16.76
C ILE A 14 3.24 -12.80 15.43
N PHE A 15 3.82 -13.26 14.31
CA PHE A 15 3.43 -12.80 12.97
C PHE A 15 2.16 -13.52 12.44
N PRO A 16 1.42 -12.87 11.52
CA PRO A 16 1.63 -11.53 10.97
C PRO A 16 1.34 -10.42 11.98
N LEU A 17 2.01 -9.28 11.81
CA LEU A 17 1.85 -8.11 12.66
C LEU A 17 1.18 -6.97 11.92
N LEU A 18 0.39 -6.17 12.64
CA LEU A 18 0.09 -4.79 12.26
C LEU A 18 1.12 -3.87 12.90
N LEU A 19 1.72 -3.04 12.09
CA LEU A 19 2.59 -1.95 12.49
C LEU A 19 1.83 -0.65 12.33
N PHE A 20 1.60 0.06 13.42
CA PHE A 20 1.00 1.38 13.42
C PHE A 20 2.11 2.41 13.57
N HIS A 21 2.13 3.36 12.68
CA HIS A 21 3.09 4.45 12.68
C HIS A 21 2.39 5.78 12.40
N TYR A 22 2.98 6.87 12.89
CA TYR A 22 2.48 8.19 12.56
C TYR A 22 2.56 8.42 11.05
N ASN A 23 1.45 8.85 10.53
CA ASN A 23 1.32 9.15 9.12
C ASN A 23 1.76 10.60 8.90
N ASN A 24 3.04 10.83 8.63
CA ASN A 24 3.48 12.11 8.06
C ASN A 24 2.90 12.35 6.66
N TYR A 25 1.87 11.58 6.32
CA TYR A 25 1.19 11.56 5.06
C TYR A 25 0.09 12.62 5.04
N MET A 26 0.33 13.71 4.38
CA MET A 26 -0.77 14.55 3.91
C MET A 26 -1.73 13.69 3.11
N PRO A 27 -3.04 13.75 3.35
CA PRO A 27 -4.02 13.06 2.50
C PRO A 27 -3.77 13.53 1.07
N MET A 28 -3.60 12.60 0.14
CA MET A 28 -3.70 12.93 -1.28
C MET A 28 -5.13 13.43 -1.47
N GLU A 29 -5.29 14.72 -1.60
CA GLU A 29 -6.49 15.27 -2.21
C GLU A 29 -6.55 14.65 -3.60
N GLU A 30 -7.49 13.74 -3.79
CA GLU A 30 -7.89 13.35 -5.13
C GLU A 30 -8.37 14.65 -5.76
N SER A 31 -7.53 15.23 -6.65
CA SER A 31 -7.97 16.32 -7.50
C SER A 31 -9.14 15.77 -8.32
N SER A 32 -10.32 16.08 -7.88
CA SER A 32 -11.52 15.99 -8.68
C SER A 32 -11.51 17.16 -9.66
N ASP A 33 -10.48 17.23 -10.48
CA ASP A 33 -10.50 18.05 -11.70
C ASP A 33 -11.40 17.33 -12.70
N VAL A 34 -12.67 17.33 -12.39
CA VAL A 34 -13.71 17.26 -13.40
C VAL A 34 -13.79 18.68 -13.93
N ASP A 35 -13.06 18.95 -15.02
CA ASP A 35 -13.30 20.11 -15.87
C ASP A 35 -14.79 20.13 -16.24
N GLU A 36 -15.57 20.92 -15.51
CA GLU A 36 -16.90 21.30 -15.96
C GLU A 36 -16.71 22.11 -17.25
N PRO A 37 -17.36 21.75 -18.36
CA PRO A 37 -17.31 22.55 -19.55
C PRO A 37 -18.01 23.88 -19.29
N ASP A 38 -17.27 24.97 -19.50
CA ASP A 38 -17.77 26.35 -19.53
C ASP A 38 -19.04 26.43 -20.38
N HIS A 39 -20.18 26.59 -19.74
CA HIS A 39 -21.37 27.07 -20.38
C HIS A 39 -21.35 28.59 -20.33
N ASP A 40 -20.84 29.18 -21.44
CA ASP A 40 -21.12 30.55 -21.81
C ASP A 40 -22.65 30.76 -21.87
N ASN A 41 -23.17 31.52 -20.94
CA ASN A 41 -24.49 32.11 -21.07
C ASN A 41 -24.41 33.59 -20.72
N GLU A 42 -24.27 34.37 -21.79
CA GLU A 42 -24.53 35.80 -21.77
C GLU A 42 -26.01 36.01 -21.46
N GLN A 43 -26.34 36.81 -20.46
CA GLN A 43 -27.49 37.73 -20.50
C GLN A 43 -27.45 38.75 -19.37
N ASP A 44 -27.40 39.93 -19.83
CA ASP A 44 -27.70 41.30 -19.40
C ASP A 44 -28.51 41.56 -18.11
N ALA A 45 -28.04 42.63 -17.46
CA ALA A 45 -28.78 43.82 -17.02
C ALA A 45 -29.28 43.94 -15.57
N ASP A 46 -28.90 45.08 -15.02
CA ASP A 46 -29.62 46.04 -14.15
C ASP A 46 -29.52 45.95 -12.63
N ASP A 47 -28.66 46.81 -12.14
CA ASP A 47 -28.90 47.94 -11.24
C ASP A 47 -29.70 47.70 -9.94
N ALA A 48 -29.03 47.83 -8.80
CA ALA A 48 -29.52 48.57 -7.66
C ALA A 48 -28.51 48.65 -6.50
N SER A 49 -28.09 49.85 -6.25
CA SER A 49 -27.35 50.33 -5.10
C SER A 49 -28.11 50.16 -3.78
N TYR A 50 -27.42 49.66 -2.74
CA TYR A 50 -27.74 49.99 -1.34
C TYR A 50 -26.44 50.23 -0.58
N LYS A 51 -26.28 51.46 -0.11
CA LYS A 51 -25.38 51.92 0.94
C LYS A 51 -25.99 51.54 2.29
N SER A 52 -25.20 51.08 3.20
CA SER A 52 -25.50 51.27 4.63
C SER A 52 -24.16 51.35 5.39
N ASP A 53 -24.02 52.51 5.97
CA ASP A 53 -23.01 52.90 6.98
C ASP A 53 -23.25 52.16 8.27
N GLY A 54 -22.18 51.91 9.08
CA GLY A 54 -22.39 51.58 10.46
C GLY A 54 -21.19 50.92 11.15
N ASP A 55 -20.40 51.75 11.78
CA ASP A 55 -19.77 51.69 13.09
C ASP A 55 -18.64 50.74 13.38
N ASP A 56 -17.47 51.34 13.54
CA ASP A 56 -16.26 50.85 14.20
C ASP A 56 -16.49 50.64 15.70
N GLU A 57 -16.18 49.45 16.19
CA GLU A 57 -15.74 49.27 17.58
C GLU A 57 -14.48 48.39 17.60
N PRO A 58 -13.46 48.70 18.45
CA PRO A 58 -12.21 47.99 18.51
C PRO A 58 -12.35 46.78 19.43
N GLU A 59 -12.18 45.57 18.89
CA GLU A 59 -12.00 44.35 19.68
C GLU A 59 -10.62 44.31 20.35
N GLU A 60 -10.66 44.24 21.66
CA GLU A 60 -9.54 44.04 22.55
C GLU A 60 -8.85 42.68 22.25
N ALA A 61 -7.57 42.74 22.04
CA ALA A 61 -6.72 41.57 21.89
C ALA A 61 -6.62 40.77 23.19
N GLU A 62 -7.40 39.73 23.34
CA GLU A 62 -7.14 38.68 24.33
C GLU A 62 -5.90 37.89 23.91
N LYS A 63 -4.79 38.18 24.56
CA LYS A 63 -3.59 37.34 24.60
C LYS A 63 -3.92 36.05 25.33
N SER A 64 -4.39 35.04 24.62
CA SER A 64 -4.42 33.68 25.16
C SER A 64 -2.98 33.19 25.32
N HIS A 65 -2.56 33.04 26.58
CA HIS A 65 -1.38 32.28 26.94
C HIS A 65 -1.55 30.84 26.44
N ARG A 66 -0.95 30.55 25.29
CA ARG A 66 -0.73 29.18 24.84
C ARG A 66 0.34 28.58 25.75
N VAL A 67 -0.11 27.81 26.73
CA VAL A 67 0.76 26.95 27.51
C VAL A 67 1.29 25.89 26.54
N GLU A 68 2.52 26.08 26.13
CA GLU A 68 3.31 25.05 25.47
C GLU A 68 3.63 23.95 26.49
N SER A 69 2.71 23.04 26.70
CA SER A 69 3.09 21.69 27.12
C SER A 69 3.47 20.92 25.86
N ALA A 70 4.73 21.06 25.45
CA ALA A 70 5.37 20.10 24.61
C ALA A 70 5.50 18.81 25.45
N GLU A 71 4.41 18.04 25.55
CA GLU A 71 4.55 16.61 25.75
C GLU A 71 5.25 16.11 24.50
N GLU A 72 6.49 15.66 24.70
CA GLU A 72 7.28 14.93 23.72
C GLU A 72 6.35 13.84 23.17
N ALA A 73 5.87 14.03 21.94
CA ALA A 73 5.14 13.00 21.24
C ALA A 73 6.09 11.79 21.16
N ASN A 74 5.81 10.83 21.99
CA ASN A 74 6.55 9.58 22.02
C ASN A 74 6.24 8.90 20.68
N ASP A 75 7.13 9.02 19.68
CA ASP A 75 7.06 8.40 18.35
C ASP A 75 7.16 6.86 18.44
N SER A 76 6.55 6.28 19.47
CA SER A 76 6.60 4.85 19.69
C SER A 76 5.70 4.13 18.67
N LEU A 77 6.33 3.31 17.85
CA LEU A 77 5.67 2.36 16.98
C LEU A 77 4.78 1.43 17.81
N PHE A 78 3.52 1.32 17.42
CA PHE A 78 2.59 0.39 18.05
C PHE A 78 2.45 -0.88 17.22
N LEU A 79 2.63 -2.03 17.85
CA LEU A 79 2.52 -3.34 17.21
C LEU A 79 1.29 -4.09 17.72
N TYR A 80 0.67 -4.86 16.81
CA TYR A 80 -0.44 -5.73 17.14
C TYR A 80 -0.34 -7.05 16.37
N SER A 81 -0.35 -8.16 17.07
CA SER A 81 -0.30 -9.49 16.45
C SER A 81 -1.67 -9.90 15.95
N ILE A 82 -1.77 -10.21 14.65
CA ILE A 82 -3.03 -10.60 14.02
C ILE A 82 -3.46 -12.01 14.46
N ASN A 83 -2.52 -12.92 14.70
CA ASN A 83 -2.85 -14.29 15.09
C ASN A 83 -3.30 -14.42 16.54
N THR A 84 -2.65 -13.70 17.46
CA THR A 84 -3.01 -13.72 18.89
C THR A 84 -4.09 -12.70 19.25
N MET A 85 -4.37 -11.74 18.36
CA MET A 85 -5.26 -10.59 18.58
C MET A 85 -4.87 -9.77 19.82
N GLN A 86 -3.57 -9.59 20.02
CA GLN A 86 -3.00 -8.90 21.18
C GLN A 86 -1.78 -8.06 20.79
N GLU A 87 -1.47 -7.09 21.63
CA GLU A 87 -0.21 -6.36 21.59
C GLU A 87 0.93 -7.29 22.03
N PRO A 88 1.93 -7.54 21.16
CA PRO A 88 3.05 -8.39 21.53
C PRO A 88 3.96 -7.65 22.51
N GLN A 89 4.43 -8.36 23.53
CA GLN A 89 5.43 -7.85 24.45
C GLN A 89 6.83 -7.97 23.82
N CYS A 90 7.08 -7.24 22.75
CA CYS A 90 8.37 -7.25 22.07
C CYS A 90 8.93 -5.83 21.90
N ARG A 91 10.24 -5.71 22.12
CA ARG A 91 11.06 -4.58 21.70
C ARG A 91 11.93 -5.10 20.57
N GLY A 92 11.94 -4.48 19.43
CA GLY A 92 12.81 -5.03 18.39
C GLY A 92 12.69 -4.44 17.01
N LEU A 93 11.95 -3.36 16.87
CA LEU A 93 11.88 -2.60 15.62
C LEU A 93 12.55 -1.21 15.77
N ASP A 94 13.49 -1.06 16.71
CA ASP A 94 14.20 0.21 16.96
C ASP A 94 14.89 0.76 15.69
N ASP A 95 15.25 -0.15 14.77
CA ASP A 95 15.79 0.25 13.47
C ASP A 95 14.79 1.05 12.61
N LEU A 96 13.48 0.87 12.81
CA LEU A 96 12.47 1.59 12.03
C LEU A 96 12.42 3.09 12.41
N GLU A 97 12.79 3.46 13.63
CA GLU A 97 12.81 4.85 14.07
C GLU A 97 13.88 5.70 13.34
N SER A 98 14.97 5.06 12.91
CA SER A 98 16.08 5.74 12.22
C SER A 98 16.04 5.58 10.69
N HIS A 99 15.05 4.88 10.17
CA HIS A 99 14.95 4.56 8.74
C HIS A 99 13.55 4.80 8.19
N PHE A 100 13.49 5.30 6.96
CA PHE A 100 12.30 5.10 6.12
C PHE A 100 12.22 3.63 5.72
N TYR A 101 11.02 3.08 5.67
CA TYR A 101 10.84 1.67 5.30
C TYR A 101 9.62 1.47 4.39
N TRP A 102 9.69 0.45 3.56
CA TRP A 102 8.61 0.01 2.67
C TRP A 102 8.45 -1.49 2.81
N VAL A 103 7.25 -1.91 3.17
CA VAL A 103 6.91 -3.33 3.34
C VAL A 103 6.76 -4.00 1.99
N THR A 104 7.37 -5.16 1.82
CA THR A 104 7.17 -5.99 0.62
C THR A 104 6.21 -7.15 0.91
N PRO A 105 5.42 -7.61 -0.09
CA PRO A 105 4.58 -8.79 0.07
C PRO A 105 5.35 -10.07 0.42
N GLN A 106 6.65 -10.10 0.18
CA GLN A 106 7.55 -11.19 0.52
C GLN A 106 8.05 -11.15 1.97
N GLY A 107 7.63 -10.15 2.77
CA GLY A 107 7.97 -10.01 4.18
C GLY A 107 9.30 -9.31 4.46
N TRP A 108 10.04 -8.90 3.44
CA TRP A 108 11.22 -8.06 3.61
C TRP A 108 10.84 -6.59 3.67
N LEU A 109 11.67 -5.78 4.33
CA LEU A 109 11.56 -4.33 4.37
C LEU A 109 12.66 -3.73 3.49
N LEU A 110 12.28 -2.89 2.53
CA LEU A 110 13.26 -1.96 1.96
C LEU A 110 13.48 -0.84 2.98
N MET A 111 14.70 -0.63 3.39
CA MET A 111 15.10 0.33 4.41
C MET A 111 16.00 1.39 3.81
N ARG A 112 15.81 2.65 4.20
CA ARG A 112 16.71 3.76 3.88
C ARG A 112 17.00 4.57 5.15
N HIS A 113 18.24 4.65 5.53
CA HIS A 113 18.63 5.48 6.68
C HIS A 113 18.34 6.97 6.41
N HIS A 114 17.81 7.68 7.39
CA HIS A 114 17.38 9.08 7.24
C HIS A 114 18.53 9.97 6.74
N ASP A 115 19.72 9.89 7.35
CA ASP A 115 20.83 10.79 7.09
C ASP A 115 21.82 10.26 6.04
N SER A 116 22.26 9.00 6.18
CA SER A 116 23.33 8.45 5.31
C SER A 116 22.82 8.03 3.92
N ARG A 117 21.50 7.89 3.74
CA ARG A 117 20.86 7.36 2.53
C ARG A 117 21.32 5.95 2.15
N GLU A 118 21.94 5.23 3.08
CA GLU A 118 22.20 3.81 2.89
C GLU A 118 20.89 3.07 2.72
N THR A 119 20.85 2.17 1.75
CA THR A 119 19.68 1.31 1.48
C THR A 119 20.04 -0.15 1.63
N PHE A 120 19.11 -0.91 2.19
CA PHE A 120 19.25 -2.35 2.35
C PHE A 120 17.87 -3.02 2.43
N LEU A 121 17.82 -4.33 2.21
CA LEU A 121 16.67 -5.15 2.56
C LEU A 121 16.88 -5.71 3.95
N GLY A 122 15.93 -5.47 4.84
CA GLY A 122 15.92 -5.98 6.21
C GLY A 122 14.89 -7.09 6.39
N ASN A 123 15.29 -8.16 7.06
CA ASN A 123 14.38 -9.20 7.51
C ASN A 123 13.92 -8.86 8.93
N PRO A 124 12.62 -8.56 9.16
CA PRO A 124 12.15 -8.11 10.47
C PRO A 124 12.26 -9.19 11.57
N SER A 125 12.24 -10.48 11.19
CA SER A 125 12.31 -11.58 12.17
C SER A 125 13.75 -12.01 12.48
N THR A 126 14.65 -12.10 11.48
CA THR A 126 16.03 -12.57 11.68
C THR A 126 17.03 -11.43 11.85
N ARG A 127 16.65 -10.19 11.48
CA ARG A 127 17.53 -9.02 11.38
C ARG A 127 18.64 -9.14 10.32
N GLU A 128 18.52 -10.11 9.45
CA GLU A 128 19.39 -10.20 8.29
C GLU A 128 19.26 -8.93 7.44
N ARG A 129 20.41 -8.40 7.00
CA ARG A 129 20.48 -7.24 6.12
C ARG A 129 21.20 -7.60 4.84
N ILE A 130 20.60 -7.24 3.72
CA ILE A 130 21.20 -7.39 2.39
C ILE A 130 21.38 -5.98 1.84
N SER A 131 22.63 -5.53 1.74
CA SER A 131 22.96 -4.18 1.26
C SER A 131 22.52 -4.02 -0.20
N LEU A 132 21.95 -2.84 -0.47
CA LEU A 132 21.59 -2.39 -1.81
C LEU A 132 22.46 -1.20 -2.20
N PRO A 133 22.54 -0.85 -3.49
CA PRO A 133 23.22 0.36 -3.91
C PRO A 133 22.62 1.58 -3.22
N SER A 134 23.45 2.52 -2.75
CA SER A 134 22.96 3.76 -2.15
C SER A 134 22.05 4.51 -3.10
N GLY A 135 20.94 5.02 -2.59
CA GLY A 135 19.97 5.77 -3.37
C GLY A 135 20.57 7.06 -3.92
N GLN A 136 20.66 7.19 -5.23
CA GLN A 136 21.03 8.44 -5.89
C GLN A 136 19.75 9.22 -6.19
N GLY A 137 19.54 10.34 -5.49
CA GLY A 137 18.36 11.17 -5.66
C GLY A 137 17.20 10.85 -4.70
N ASP A 138 16.06 11.46 -4.97
CA ASP A 138 14.87 11.43 -4.10
C ASP A 138 13.82 10.41 -4.56
N PHE A 139 14.24 9.36 -5.28
CA PHE A 139 13.29 8.37 -5.82
C PHE A 139 12.63 7.49 -4.74
N LEU A 140 13.21 7.40 -3.56
CA LEU A 140 12.63 6.75 -2.39
C LEU A 140 11.91 7.81 -1.56
N GLU A 141 10.73 8.20 -2.00
CA GLU A 141 9.84 9.11 -1.29
C GLU A 141 8.80 8.31 -0.50
N GLU A 142 8.62 8.68 0.76
CA GLU A 142 7.87 7.91 1.74
C GLU A 142 6.44 7.56 1.29
N ASN A 143 5.74 8.53 0.71
CA ASN A 143 4.31 8.45 0.45
C ASN A 143 3.90 7.81 -0.86
N THR A 144 4.79 7.80 -1.83
CA THR A 144 4.45 7.43 -3.21
C THR A 144 5.20 6.22 -3.69
N THR A 145 6.07 5.69 -2.85
CA THR A 145 6.98 4.59 -3.19
C THR A 145 6.40 3.24 -2.77
N ARG A 146 6.54 2.26 -3.66
CA ARG A 146 6.31 0.84 -3.37
C ARG A 146 7.53 0.03 -3.74
N CYS A 147 7.79 -1.00 -2.96
CA CYS A 147 8.84 -1.96 -3.21
C CYS A 147 8.28 -3.37 -3.40
N LEU A 148 8.78 -4.07 -4.40
CA LEU A 148 8.48 -5.47 -4.67
C LEU A 148 9.77 -6.22 -5.00
N LEU A 149 9.78 -7.51 -4.67
CA LEU A 149 10.88 -8.41 -5.01
C LEU A 149 10.39 -9.44 -6.03
N SER A 150 11.21 -9.74 -7.05
CA SER A 150 10.86 -10.80 -8.00
C SER A 150 11.04 -12.20 -7.41
N HIS A 151 12.07 -12.37 -6.58
CA HIS A 151 12.46 -13.62 -5.91
C HIS A 151 12.90 -13.31 -4.48
N ALA A 152 13.26 -14.33 -3.71
CA ALA A 152 13.93 -14.12 -2.44
C ALA A 152 15.21 -13.29 -2.66
N PRO A 153 15.57 -12.35 -1.77
CA PRO A 153 16.73 -11.46 -1.98
C PRO A 153 18.07 -12.19 -2.14
N THR A 154 18.16 -13.41 -1.63
CA THR A 154 19.33 -14.29 -1.77
C THR A 154 19.42 -15.02 -3.11
N ASP A 155 18.33 -15.00 -3.91
CA ASP A 155 18.33 -15.57 -5.25
C ASP A 155 19.16 -14.67 -6.19
N PRO A 156 20.09 -15.21 -6.98
CA PRO A 156 20.90 -14.42 -7.91
C PRO A 156 20.07 -13.71 -9.00
N ASN A 157 18.85 -14.18 -9.26
CA ASN A 157 17.94 -13.57 -10.22
C ASN A 157 17.01 -12.54 -9.57
N CYS A 158 17.16 -12.27 -8.28
CA CYS A 158 16.31 -11.31 -7.59
C CYS A 158 16.46 -9.92 -8.20
N VAL A 159 15.32 -9.33 -8.53
CA VAL A 159 15.18 -7.91 -8.87
C VAL A 159 14.39 -7.23 -7.77
N VAL A 160 14.96 -6.19 -7.20
CA VAL A 160 14.27 -5.24 -6.34
C VAL A 160 13.68 -4.18 -7.26
N LEU A 161 12.37 -4.07 -7.28
CA LEU A 161 11.63 -3.09 -8.05
C LEU A 161 11.05 -2.04 -7.13
N VAL A 162 11.31 -0.79 -7.43
CA VAL A 162 10.74 0.38 -6.76
C VAL A 162 9.93 1.16 -7.79
N ILE A 163 8.69 1.44 -7.48
CA ILE A 163 7.81 2.28 -8.30
C ILE A 163 7.37 3.51 -7.53
N ASN A 164 7.30 4.63 -8.22
CA ASN A 164 6.61 5.81 -7.72
C ASN A 164 5.17 5.77 -8.22
N CYS A 165 4.21 5.90 -7.31
CA CYS A 165 2.78 5.86 -7.65
C CYS A 165 2.25 7.14 -8.30
N ARG A 166 3.06 8.20 -8.43
CA ARG A 166 2.70 9.47 -9.08
C ARG A 166 3.21 9.59 -10.51
N ASP A 167 4.32 8.92 -10.82
CA ASP A 167 5.03 9.09 -12.08
C ASP A 167 5.14 7.77 -12.85
N THR A 168 5.33 7.86 -14.15
CA THR A 168 5.62 6.73 -15.01
C THR A 168 7.11 6.37 -15.01
N VAL A 169 7.66 6.22 -13.80
CA VAL A 169 9.08 5.91 -13.58
C VAL A 169 9.18 4.73 -12.62
N LEU A 170 10.08 3.83 -12.93
CA LEU A 170 10.47 2.76 -12.04
C LEU A 170 11.98 2.71 -11.87
N TRP A 171 12.41 2.24 -10.72
CA TRP A 171 13.82 1.97 -10.42
C TRP A 171 13.97 0.51 -10.07
N TYR A 172 15.09 -0.06 -10.46
CA TYR A 172 15.38 -1.44 -10.16
C TYR A 172 16.86 -1.69 -9.93
N CYS A 173 17.15 -2.68 -9.12
CA CYS A 173 18.50 -3.21 -8.96
C CYS A 173 18.45 -4.72 -8.71
N SER A 174 19.60 -5.38 -8.84
CA SER A 174 19.78 -6.77 -8.41
C SER A 174 20.71 -6.79 -7.20
N PRO A 175 20.31 -7.35 -6.06
CA PRO A 175 21.20 -7.49 -4.90
C PRO A 175 22.49 -8.25 -5.22
N ALA A 176 22.42 -9.26 -6.08
CA ALA A 176 23.58 -10.05 -6.49
C ALA A 176 24.55 -9.31 -7.40
N ALA A 177 24.05 -8.41 -8.26
CA ALA A 177 24.88 -7.65 -9.19
C ALA A 177 25.41 -6.34 -8.57
N GLY A 178 24.85 -5.88 -7.51
CA GLY A 178 25.37 -5.00 -6.47
C GLY A 178 25.87 -3.60 -6.82
N ALA A 179 25.75 -3.11 -8.07
CA ALA A 179 26.51 -1.90 -8.43
C ALA A 179 25.72 -0.60 -8.37
N GLN A 180 24.46 -0.57 -8.82
CA GLN A 180 23.70 0.67 -8.94
C GLN A 180 22.20 0.42 -9.10
N TRP A 181 21.41 1.47 -8.84
CA TRP A 181 20.03 1.55 -9.25
C TRP A 181 19.94 1.98 -10.71
N PHE A 182 19.02 1.37 -11.46
CA PHE A 182 18.68 1.74 -12.82
C PHE A 182 17.32 2.42 -12.85
N GLU A 183 17.25 3.58 -13.49
CA GLU A 183 15.98 4.27 -13.77
C GLU A 183 15.43 3.82 -15.12
N HIS A 184 14.13 3.61 -15.20
CA HIS A 184 13.42 3.37 -16.44
C HIS A 184 12.11 4.16 -16.46
N ARG A 185 11.96 4.98 -17.52
CA ARG A 185 10.71 5.70 -17.79
C ARG A 185 9.91 4.90 -18.78
N TYR A 186 8.63 4.71 -18.49
CA TYR A 186 7.71 4.02 -19.36
C TYR A 186 6.61 4.97 -19.82
N GLU A 187 6.08 4.73 -21.02
CA GLU A 187 4.96 5.50 -21.54
C GLU A 187 3.66 5.03 -20.91
N SER A 188 2.74 5.97 -20.66
CA SER A 188 1.38 5.60 -20.28
C SER A 188 0.69 4.95 -21.48
N TRP A 189 0.16 3.75 -21.29
CA TRP A 189 -0.58 3.06 -22.36
C TRP A 189 -2.03 3.54 -22.38
N ARG A 190 -2.51 3.99 -23.53
CA ARG A 190 -3.94 4.23 -23.79
C ARG A 190 -4.50 3.01 -24.47
N LEU A 191 -5.55 2.42 -23.91
CA LEU A 191 -6.20 1.25 -24.47
C LEU A 191 -7.06 1.56 -25.70
N ASP A 192 -7.57 2.79 -25.82
CA ASP A 192 -8.43 3.22 -26.93
C ASP A 192 -8.56 4.75 -26.92
N GLU A 193 -8.75 5.37 -28.07
CA GLU A 193 -9.00 6.82 -28.21
C GLU A 193 -10.36 7.26 -27.61
N SER A 194 -11.26 6.32 -27.39
CA SER A 194 -12.63 6.56 -26.89
C SER A 194 -12.76 6.38 -25.36
N HIS A 195 -11.79 5.75 -24.69
CA HIS A 195 -11.81 5.53 -23.26
C HIS A 195 -10.56 6.14 -22.64
N SER A 196 -10.71 7.23 -21.92
CA SER A 196 -9.65 7.93 -21.21
C SER A 196 -9.18 7.16 -19.95
N VAL A 197 -8.83 5.89 -20.12
CA VAL A 197 -8.11 5.17 -19.08
C VAL A 197 -6.65 5.54 -19.22
N VAL A 198 -6.21 6.49 -18.42
CA VAL A 198 -4.79 6.83 -18.30
C VAL A 198 -4.10 5.63 -17.64
N VAL A 199 -3.42 4.85 -18.46
CA VAL A 199 -2.68 3.68 -18.02
C VAL A 199 -1.28 4.10 -17.57
N GLY A 200 -1.21 4.99 -16.59
CA GLY A 200 0.05 5.38 -15.96
C GLY A 200 0.26 4.72 -14.59
N ASP A 201 -0.76 4.05 -14.09
CA ASP A 201 -0.79 3.67 -12.69
C ASP A 201 -0.49 2.17 -12.48
N MET A 202 0.79 1.84 -12.38
CA MET A 202 1.21 0.50 -11.95
C MET A 202 1.14 0.29 -10.43
N ARG A 203 0.35 1.05 -9.71
CA ARG A 203 0.23 0.92 -8.24
C ARG A 203 -0.19 -0.47 -7.80
N ARG A 204 -1.00 -1.17 -8.61
CA ARG A 204 -1.52 -2.49 -8.30
C ARG A 204 -0.67 -3.61 -8.90
N LEU A 205 0.60 -3.62 -8.49
CA LEU A 205 1.58 -4.64 -8.88
C LEU A 205 1.66 -5.76 -7.85
N THR A 206 1.88 -6.96 -8.33
CA THR A 206 2.33 -8.10 -7.53
C THR A 206 3.37 -8.89 -8.28
N THR A 207 4.02 -9.83 -7.61
CA THR A 207 5.02 -10.73 -8.21
C THR A 207 4.45 -12.13 -8.27
N PHE A 208 4.61 -12.78 -9.42
CA PHE A 208 4.23 -14.15 -9.64
C PHE A 208 5.26 -14.85 -10.54
N GLY A 209 5.85 -15.96 -10.07
CA GLY A 209 6.85 -16.72 -10.83
C GLY A 209 8.06 -15.89 -11.26
N GLY A 210 8.54 -15.00 -10.41
CA GLY A 210 9.67 -14.12 -10.70
C GLY A 210 9.38 -12.96 -11.66
N VAL A 211 8.12 -12.73 -11.99
CA VAL A 211 7.65 -11.72 -12.93
C VAL A 211 6.67 -10.79 -12.23
N PHE A 212 6.71 -9.51 -12.56
CA PHE A 212 5.78 -8.53 -12.02
C PHE A 212 4.54 -8.42 -12.91
N TYR A 213 3.38 -8.34 -12.27
CA TYR A 213 2.08 -8.23 -12.93
C TYR A 213 1.32 -7.04 -12.37
N ALA A 214 0.79 -6.21 -13.27
CA ALA A 214 -0.15 -5.14 -12.93
C ALA A 214 -1.52 -5.42 -13.56
N ASP A 215 -2.60 -5.16 -12.84
CA ASP A 215 -3.97 -5.19 -13.39
C ASP A 215 -4.44 -3.74 -13.60
N LEU A 216 -4.87 -3.48 -14.82
CA LEU A 216 -5.38 -2.19 -15.28
C LEU A 216 -6.85 -2.33 -15.71
N PHE A 217 -7.65 -3.04 -14.93
CA PHE A 217 -9.07 -3.35 -15.13
C PHE A 217 -9.36 -4.28 -16.32
N HIS A 218 -9.02 -3.88 -17.53
CA HIS A 218 -9.28 -4.63 -18.78
C HIS A 218 -8.02 -5.20 -19.39
N THR A 219 -6.89 -5.03 -18.70
CA THR A 219 -5.58 -5.38 -19.24
C THR A 219 -4.67 -5.82 -18.11
N VAL A 220 -3.96 -6.90 -18.33
CA VAL A 220 -2.85 -7.31 -17.45
C VAL A 220 -1.55 -6.93 -18.14
N VAL A 221 -0.73 -6.20 -17.42
CA VAL A 221 0.64 -5.87 -17.83
C VAL A 221 1.60 -6.81 -17.13
N LYS A 222 2.44 -7.44 -17.91
CA LYS A 222 3.54 -8.27 -17.46
C LYS A 222 4.85 -7.51 -17.63
N LEU A 223 5.60 -7.33 -16.55
CA LEU A 223 6.91 -6.68 -16.54
C LEU A 223 7.98 -7.71 -16.19
N GLN A 224 8.92 -7.90 -17.09
CA GLN A 224 10.06 -8.81 -16.95
C GLN A 224 11.37 -8.07 -17.12
N PHE A 225 12.43 -8.60 -16.49
CA PHE A 225 13.79 -8.08 -16.60
C PHE A 225 14.72 -9.13 -17.24
N SER A 226 15.37 -8.76 -18.39
CA SER A 226 16.30 -9.66 -19.06
C SER A 226 17.18 -8.90 -20.08
N PRO A 227 18.22 -8.21 -19.69
CA PRO A 227 18.50 -7.52 -18.41
C PRO A 227 17.68 -6.25 -18.19
N HIS A 228 17.07 -5.68 -19.25
CA HIS A 228 16.26 -4.47 -19.21
C HIS A 228 14.77 -4.79 -19.04
N PRO A 229 13.98 -3.86 -18.48
CA PRO A 229 12.56 -4.05 -18.35
C PRO A 229 11.87 -4.15 -19.70
N THR A 230 11.00 -5.14 -19.82
CA THR A 230 10.14 -5.34 -20.99
C THR A 230 8.70 -5.50 -20.53
N PHE A 231 7.79 -4.79 -21.19
CA PHE A 231 6.38 -4.79 -20.88
C PHE A 231 5.61 -5.58 -21.94
N THR A 232 4.75 -6.47 -21.50
CA THR A 232 3.77 -7.16 -22.34
C THR A 232 2.38 -6.82 -21.86
N VAL A 233 1.61 -6.18 -22.69
CA VAL A 233 0.24 -5.75 -22.40
C VAL A 233 -0.74 -6.75 -23.02
N THR A 234 -1.60 -7.35 -22.20
CA THR A 234 -2.55 -8.36 -22.65
C THR A 234 -3.96 -7.98 -22.22
N PRO A 235 -4.91 -7.82 -23.17
CA PRO A 235 -6.31 -7.62 -22.83
C PRO A 235 -6.86 -8.81 -22.04
N VAL A 236 -7.66 -8.52 -21.02
CA VAL A 236 -8.31 -9.52 -20.17
C VAL A 236 -9.82 -9.37 -20.26
N GLY A 237 -10.51 -10.47 -20.49
CA GLY A 237 -11.96 -10.51 -20.48
C GLY A 237 -12.49 -10.22 -19.07
N VAL A 238 -13.26 -9.14 -18.95
CA VAL A 238 -13.96 -8.81 -17.69
C VAL A 238 -15.34 -9.48 -17.74
N ARG A 239 -15.51 -10.53 -16.95
CA ARG A 239 -16.84 -11.05 -16.66
C ARG A 239 -17.41 -10.26 -15.49
N SER A 240 -18.15 -9.21 -15.85
CA SER A 240 -19.11 -8.47 -15.00
C SER A 240 -18.74 -8.35 -13.52
N LEU A 241 -17.82 -7.45 -13.20
CA LEU A 241 -17.95 -6.74 -11.93
C LEU A 241 -19.17 -5.82 -12.07
N PRO A 242 -20.10 -5.80 -11.11
CA PRO A 242 -21.07 -4.72 -11.07
C PRO A 242 -20.27 -3.42 -10.98
N LEU A 243 -20.39 -2.58 -12.01
CA LEU A 243 -19.82 -1.23 -12.09
C LEU A 243 -20.50 -0.34 -11.03
N HIS A 244 -20.31 -0.66 -9.77
CA HIS A 244 -20.63 0.25 -8.69
C HIS A 244 -19.37 1.10 -8.47
N SER A 245 -19.47 2.28 -8.81
CA SER A 245 -18.64 3.44 -9.04
C SER A 245 -17.33 3.63 -8.25
N CYS A 246 -17.03 2.86 -7.22
CA CYS A 246 -15.77 2.93 -6.48
C CYS A 246 -15.33 1.52 -6.07
N THR A 247 -14.63 0.85 -6.96
CA THR A 247 -14.07 -0.48 -6.64
C THR A 247 -12.55 -0.36 -6.51
N ASP A 248 -12.05 -0.51 -5.30
CA ASP A 248 -10.63 -0.73 -5.08
C ASP A 248 -10.31 -2.21 -5.19
N PHE A 249 -9.11 -2.55 -5.67
CA PHE A 249 -8.69 -3.94 -5.74
C PHE A 249 -7.18 -4.09 -5.56
N GLN A 250 -6.77 -5.27 -5.10
CA GLN A 250 -5.39 -5.63 -4.91
C GLN A 250 -5.06 -6.94 -5.59
N LEU A 251 -3.88 -7.00 -6.20
CA LEU A 251 -3.33 -8.23 -6.73
C LEU A 251 -2.47 -8.93 -5.69
N LEU A 252 -2.52 -10.25 -5.71
CA LEU A 252 -1.62 -11.08 -4.91
C LEU A 252 -1.40 -12.44 -5.59
N GLU A 253 -0.29 -13.07 -5.25
CA GLU A 253 0.02 -14.44 -5.64
C GLU A 253 -0.42 -15.39 -4.54
N SER A 254 -0.95 -16.56 -4.91
CA SER A 254 -1.24 -17.63 -3.98
C SER A 254 -1.09 -18.99 -4.67
N CYS A 255 -0.20 -19.83 -4.15
CA CYS A 255 0.02 -21.22 -4.63
C CYS A 255 0.26 -21.31 -6.14
N GLY A 256 1.03 -20.40 -6.71
CA GLY A 256 1.36 -20.39 -8.12
C GLY A 256 0.23 -19.87 -9.03
N GLU A 257 -0.70 -19.11 -8.48
CA GLU A 257 -1.79 -18.49 -9.22
C GLU A 257 -1.93 -17.01 -8.85
N LEU A 258 -2.42 -16.21 -9.78
CA LEU A 258 -2.64 -14.78 -9.60
C LEU A 258 -4.08 -14.51 -9.21
N PHE A 259 -4.29 -13.81 -8.09
CA PHE A 259 -5.59 -13.44 -7.58
C PHE A 259 -5.78 -11.93 -7.58
N ARG A 260 -7.04 -11.52 -7.67
CA ARG A 260 -7.50 -10.17 -7.45
C ARG A 260 -8.55 -10.16 -6.35
N VAL A 261 -8.32 -9.36 -5.31
CA VAL A 261 -9.32 -9.09 -4.26
C VAL A 261 -9.90 -7.70 -4.51
N SER A 262 -11.21 -7.61 -4.64
CA SER A 262 -11.92 -6.37 -4.91
C SER A 262 -12.81 -5.96 -3.74
N PHE A 263 -12.84 -4.65 -3.47
CA PHE A 263 -13.65 -4.02 -2.44
C PHE A 263 -14.58 -3.01 -3.11
N GLY A 264 -15.86 -3.32 -3.15
CA GLY A 264 -16.89 -2.38 -3.63
C GLY A 264 -17.31 -1.45 -2.51
N GLN A 265 -17.26 -0.15 -2.74
CA GLN A 265 -17.73 0.88 -1.82
C GLN A 265 -18.88 1.65 -2.46
N GLN A 266 -19.79 2.15 -1.64
CA GLN A 266 -20.80 3.07 -2.12
C GLN A 266 -20.16 4.47 -2.23
N CYS A 267 -20.33 5.13 -3.38
CA CYS A 267 -19.92 6.51 -3.52
C CYS A 267 -20.58 7.38 -2.45
N PHE A 268 -19.79 8.21 -1.80
CA PHE A 268 -20.20 9.15 -0.74
C PHE A 268 -20.56 8.53 0.63
N VAL A 269 -20.52 7.21 0.79
CA VAL A 269 -20.68 6.53 2.07
C VAL A 269 -19.54 5.55 2.23
N ASP A 270 -18.78 5.66 3.30
CA ASP A 270 -17.63 4.80 3.58
C ASP A 270 -18.06 3.38 4.03
N GLU A 271 -19.13 2.87 3.42
CA GLU A 271 -19.69 1.55 3.68
C GLU A 271 -19.16 0.52 2.68
N LEU A 272 -18.58 -0.56 3.20
CA LEU A 272 -18.15 -1.69 2.41
C LEU A 272 -19.37 -2.49 1.94
N LEU A 273 -19.67 -2.42 0.65
CA LEU A 273 -20.81 -3.15 0.06
C LEU A 273 -20.47 -4.58 -0.36
N HIS A 274 -19.24 -4.83 -0.77
CA HIS A 274 -18.88 -6.10 -1.38
C HIS A 274 -17.39 -6.40 -1.26
N VAL A 275 -17.07 -7.65 -0.95
CA VAL A 275 -15.72 -8.22 -1.08
C VAL A 275 -15.78 -9.33 -2.12
N GLY A 276 -14.98 -9.21 -3.16
CA GLY A 276 -14.89 -10.19 -4.23
C GLY A 276 -13.51 -10.77 -4.38
N VAL A 277 -13.41 -12.04 -4.78
CA VAL A 277 -12.16 -12.68 -5.13
C VAL A 277 -12.27 -13.30 -6.50
N GLU A 278 -11.30 -13.02 -7.34
CA GLU A 278 -11.17 -13.60 -8.67
C GLU A 278 -9.76 -14.13 -8.86
N ARG A 279 -9.63 -15.17 -9.67
CA ARG A 279 -8.37 -15.77 -10.08
C ARG A 279 -8.18 -15.56 -11.58
N LEU A 280 -6.97 -15.25 -12.01
CA LEU A 280 -6.64 -15.14 -13.42
C LEU A 280 -6.56 -16.55 -14.04
N ASP A 281 -7.46 -16.84 -14.97
CA ASP A 281 -7.30 -17.95 -15.90
C ASP A 281 -6.36 -17.51 -17.03
N VAL A 282 -5.11 -17.91 -16.93
CA VAL A 282 -4.06 -17.52 -17.88
C VAL A 282 -4.30 -18.10 -19.28
N ALA A 283 -4.97 -19.27 -19.37
CA ALA A 283 -5.23 -19.89 -20.66
C ALA A 283 -6.27 -19.13 -21.49
N HIS A 284 -7.27 -18.55 -20.81
CA HIS A 284 -8.32 -17.78 -21.46
C HIS A 284 -8.18 -16.27 -21.29
N MET A 285 -7.15 -15.84 -20.58
CA MET A 285 -6.95 -14.44 -20.18
C MET A 285 -8.24 -13.81 -19.66
N ALA A 286 -8.79 -14.41 -18.60
CA ALA A 286 -10.04 -13.97 -17.99
C ALA A 286 -10.00 -14.10 -16.47
N TRP A 287 -10.62 -13.15 -15.78
CA TRP A 287 -10.83 -13.25 -14.35
C TRP A 287 -12.00 -14.18 -14.03
N VAL A 288 -11.78 -15.17 -13.19
CA VAL A 288 -12.77 -16.17 -12.78
C VAL A 288 -13.05 -16.03 -11.30
N LYS A 289 -14.31 -15.90 -10.94
CA LYS A 289 -14.76 -15.75 -9.55
C LYS A 289 -14.36 -16.96 -8.70
N VAL A 290 -13.84 -16.68 -7.50
CA VAL A 290 -13.44 -17.68 -6.50
C VAL A 290 -14.40 -17.60 -5.32
N HIS A 291 -14.87 -18.76 -4.85
CA HIS A 291 -15.81 -18.85 -3.74
C HIS A 291 -15.18 -19.37 -2.44
N THR A 292 -13.98 -19.92 -2.51
CA THR A 292 -13.24 -20.40 -1.35
C THR A 292 -11.74 -20.29 -1.56
N LEU A 293 -11.03 -19.98 -0.49
CA LEU A 293 -9.56 -19.95 -0.44
C LEU A 293 -8.96 -21.26 0.12
N GLY A 294 -9.82 -22.20 0.53
CA GLY A 294 -9.38 -23.45 1.18
C GLY A 294 -8.64 -23.16 2.49
N ASP A 295 -7.43 -23.67 2.62
CA ASP A 295 -6.54 -23.46 3.79
C ASP A 295 -5.79 -22.11 3.72
N ARG A 296 -6.06 -21.28 2.75
CA ARG A 296 -5.34 -20.01 2.60
C ARG A 296 -6.06 -18.86 3.30
N VAL A 297 -5.26 -17.88 3.69
CA VAL A 297 -5.72 -16.56 4.10
C VAL A 297 -5.07 -15.51 3.21
N PHE A 298 -5.81 -14.47 2.90
CA PHE A 298 -5.29 -13.32 2.20
C PHE A 298 -5.15 -12.15 3.17
N LEU A 299 -4.04 -11.47 3.10
CA LEU A 299 -3.74 -10.25 3.85
C LEU A 299 -3.64 -9.11 2.86
N VAL A 300 -4.46 -8.08 3.02
CA VAL A 300 -4.62 -7.02 2.05
C VAL A 300 -4.61 -5.66 2.74
N ASN A 301 -3.87 -4.71 2.18
CA ASN A 301 -3.89 -3.32 2.62
C ASN A 301 -4.29 -2.42 1.44
N SER A 302 -5.11 -1.42 1.69
CA SER A 302 -5.51 -0.40 0.70
C SER A 302 -4.34 0.39 0.10
N ARG A 303 -3.16 0.33 0.70
CA ARG A 303 -1.91 0.88 0.17
C ARG A 303 -1.20 -0.06 -0.83
N TYR A 304 -1.98 -0.85 -1.55
CA TYR A 304 -1.48 -1.73 -2.64
C TYR A 304 -0.63 -2.92 -2.16
N PHE A 305 -0.84 -3.37 -0.93
CA PHE A 305 -0.23 -4.58 -0.41
C PHE A 305 -1.21 -5.75 -0.50
N GLY A 306 -0.72 -6.90 -0.97
CA GLY A 306 -1.47 -8.16 -0.99
C GLY A 306 -0.54 -9.34 -0.83
N ALA A 307 -0.84 -10.23 0.12
CA ALA A 307 -0.08 -11.45 0.37
C ALA A 307 -1.00 -12.61 0.73
N SER A 308 -0.51 -13.82 0.54
CA SER A 308 -1.22 -15.05 0.86
C SER A 308 -0.37 -15.94 1.76
N LEU A 309 -0.99 -16.46 2.81
CA LEU A 309 -0.36 -17.39 3.76
C LEU A 309 -1.17 -18.67 3.91
N SER A 310 -0.53 -19.77 4.34
CA SER A 310 -1.24 -20.90 4.91
C SER A 310 -1.84 -20.47 6.26
N ALA A 311 -3.13 -20.72 6.44
CA ALA A 311 -3.82 -20.37 7.67
C ALA A 311 -3.22 -21.12 8.86
N GLN A 312 -2.86 -22.39 8.67
CA GLN A 312 -2.25 -23.22 9.71
C GLN A 312 -0.90 -22.66 10.16
N VAL A 313 -0.04 -22.28 9.21
CA VAL A 313 1.30 -21.73 9.51
C VAL A 313 1.20 -20.38 10.21
N ALA A 314 0.29 -19.53 9.75
CA ALA A 314 0.09 -18.20 10.30
C ALA A 314 -0.74 -18.16 11.60
N GLY A 315 -1.29 -19.29 12.04
CA GLY A 315 -2.19 -19.33 13.20
C GLY A 315 -3.50 -18.57 12.98
N LEU A 316 -3.92 -18.41 11.72
CA LEU A 316 -5.09 -17.62 11.33
C LEU A 316 -6.28 -18.51 10.95
N LYS A 317 -7.45 -17.91 10.90
CA LYS A 317 -8.66 -18.62 10.47
C LYS A 317 -8.63 -18.84 8.96
N PRO A 318 -8.75 -20.10 8.46
CA PRO A 318 -8.72 -20.39 7.04
C PRO A 318 -9.91 -19.77 6.30
N ASN A 319 -9.78 -19.65 4.97
CA ASN A 319 -10.83 -19.16 4.09
C ASN A 319 -11.32 -17.75 4.46
N CYS A 320 -10.39 -16.89 4.90
CA CYS A 320 -10.66 -15.52 5.31
C CYS A 320 -9.73 -14.52 4.62
N ILE A 321 -10.23 -13.30 4.47
CA ILE A 321 -9.46 -12.15 4.01
C ILE A 321 -9.34 -11.18 5.18
N TYR A 322 -8.11 -10.89 5.58
CA TYR A 322 -7.77 -9.90 6.59
C TYR A 322 -7.34 -8.63 5.86
N PHE A 323 -8.01 -7.53 6.09
CA PHE A 323 -7.71 -6.31 5.33
C PHE A 323 -7.78 -5.05 6.17
N LEU A 324 -6.98 -4.06 5.75
CA LEU A 324 -6.96 -2.70 6.27
C LEU A 324 -7.58 -1.77 5.21
N ARG A 325 -8.34 -0.78 5.68
CA ARG A 325 -8.91 0.26 4.82
C ARG A 325 -8.09 1.54 4.93
N ARG A 326 -8.14 2.36 3.90
CA ARG A 326 -7.46 3.66 3.89
C ARG A 326 -8.10 4.60 4.91
N GLY A 327 -7.27 5.27 5.72
CA GLY A 327 -7.73 6.23 6.73
C GLY A 327 -8.44 5.59 7.93
N ASP A 328 -8.38 4.25 8.06
CA ASP A 328 -8.96 3.49 9.15
C ASP A 328 -7.88 2.69 9.89
N LYS A 329 -8.04 2.54 11.18
CA LYS A 329 -7.15 1.76 12.07
C LYS A 329 -7.70 0.38 12.39
N GLY A 330 -8.82 0.02 11.76
CA GLY A 330 -9.51 -1.24 11.94
C GLY A 330 -8.91 -2.38 11.13
N LEU A 331 -8.84 -3.55 11.75
CA LEU A 331 -8.58 -4.82 11.07
C LEU A 331 -9.92 -5.48 10.74
N TYR A 332 -10.21 -5.60 9.47
CA TYR A 332 -11.41 -6.25 8.96
C TYR A 332 -11.10 -7.70 8.59
N ILE A 333 -11.98 -8.61 8.97
CA ILE A 333 -11.87 -10.03 8.66
C ILE A 333 -13.12 -10.47 7.91
N TYR A 334 -12.99 -10.70 6.61
CA TYR A 334 -14.07 -11.23 5.78
C TYR A 334 -13.99 -12.75 5.70
N ASN A 335 -15.06 -13.41 6.07
CA ASN A 335 -15.19 -14.87 5.97
C ASN A 335 -15.85 -15.23 4.62
N MET A 336 -15.11 -15.92 3.76
CA MET A 336 -15.57 -16.30 2.41
C MET A 336 -16.78 -17.23 2.41
N GLU A 337 -16.88 -18.14 3.41
CA GLU A 337 -17.98 -19.09 3.50
C GLU A 337 -19.28 -18.43 3.92
N ARG A 338 -19.19 -17.52 4.92
CA ARG A 338 -20.36 -16.85 5.50
C ARG A 338 -20.74 -15.58 4.76
N GLY A 339 -19.84 -14.99 4.00
CA GLY A 339 -20.04 -13.70 3.36
C GLY A 339 -20.17 -12.55 4.38
N THR A 340 -19.52 -12.66 5.54
CA THR A 340 -19.63 -11.69 6.64
C THR A 340 -18.29 -11.09 7.00
N THR A 341 -18.29 -9.80 7.35
CA THR A 341 -17.12 -9.08 7.83
C THR A 341 -17.21 -8.86 9.34
N THR A 342 -16.11 -9.08 10.03
CA THR A 342 -15.93 -8.74 11.46
C THR A 342 -14.87 -7.67 11.57
N LEU A 343 -15.14 -6.63 12.36
CA LEU A 343 -14.20 -5.54 12.64
C LEU A 343 -13.53 -5.76 14.00
N HIS A 344 -12.21 -5.69 14.00
CA HIS A 344 -11.38 -5.52 15.18
C HIS A 344 -10.71 -4.15 15.10
N ASN A 345 -10.67 -3.42 16.20
CA ASN A 345 -10.10 -2.07 16.20
C ASN A 345 -8.95 -1.97 17.22
N PRO A 346 -7.77 -2.54 16.90
CA PRO A 346 -6.61 -2.51 17.78
C PRO A 346 -6.06 -1.11 17.99
N GLY A 347 -6.13 -0.27 16.97
CA GLY A 347 -5.60 1.11 16.97
C GLY A 347 -6.58 2.17 17.48
N ARG A 348 -7.71 1.81 18.11
CA ARG A 348 -8.75 2.77 18.51
C ARG A 348 -8.30 3.89 19.46
N HIS A 349 -7.24 3.63 20.22
CA HIS A 349 -6.67 4.57 21.18
C HIS A 349 -5.58 5.47 20.57
N LEU A 350 -5.17 5.19 19.34
CA LEU A 350 -4.16 5.96 18.62
C LEU A 350 -4.77 7.20 17.98
N GLN A 351 -3.95 8.19 17.68
CA GLN A 351 -4.35 9.44 17.04
C GLN A 351 -4.83 9.19 15.59
N ASP A 352 -5.60 10.10 15.02
CA ASP A 352 -6.24 9.91 13.72
C ASP A 352 -5.26 9.95 12.53
N ASP A 353 -4.08 10.52 12.72
CA ASP A 353 -3.00 10.57 11.74
C ASP A 353 -2.14 9.30 11.66
N VAL A 354 -2.45 8.28 12.47
CA VAL A 354 -1.75 7.00 12.47
C VAL A 354 -2.26 6.10 11.35
N ALA A 355 -1.34 5.51 10.60
CA ALA A 355 -1.60 4.49 9.60
C ALA A 355 -1.16 3.11 10.06
N ALA A 356 -1.77 2.07 9.48
CA ALA A 356 -1.41 0.69 9.76
C ALA A 356 -0.85 0.00 8.52
N GLU A 357 0.20 -0.80 8.72
CA GLU A 357 0.79 -1.67 7.69
C GLU A 357 0.87 -3.12 8.18
N ILE A 358 0.93 -4.06 7.23
CA ILE A 358 1.01 -5.49 7.55
C ILE A 358 2.45 -5.95 7.36
N LEU A 359 3.07 -6.40 8.44
CA LEU A 359 4.39 -7.03 8.43
C LEU A 359 4.26 -8.56 8.38
N LEU A 360 5.05 -9.19 7.52
CA LEU A 360 5.12 -10.63 7.37
C LEU A 360 6.51 -11.15 7.72
N ILE A 361 6.60 -12.47 7.95
CA ILE A 361 7.88 -13.15 7.92
C ILE A 361 8.20 -13.52 6.47
N PRO A 362 9.42 -13.26 5.99
CA PRO A 362 9.86 -13.80 4.71
C PRO A 362 9.73 -15.32 4.68
N ALA A 363 9.27 -15.84 3.54
CA ALA A 363 9.29 -17.28 3.30
C ALA A 363 10.75 -17.77 3.29
N ALA A 364 10.99 -18.91 3.93
CA ALA A 364 12.29 -19.54 3.99
C ALA A 364 12.76 -20.07 2.63
#